data_d5a24daba90971d782993b0367e80d97
#
_entry.id   d5a24daba90971d782993b0367e80d97
#
_cell.length_a   1.000
_cell.length_b   1.000
_cell.length_c   1.000
_cell.angle_alpha   90.00
_cell.angle_beta   90.00
_cell.angle_gamma   90.00
#
_symmetry.space_group_name_H-M   'P 1'
#
loop_
_entity.id
_entity.type
_entity.pdbx_description
1 polymer ?
#
loop_
_entity_poly.entity_id
_entity_poly.type
_entity_poly.pdbx_seq_one_letter_code
_entity_poly.pdbx_strand_id
1 'polypeptide(L)'
;MATATFGATPGIDEAGVLRQVLSCPLADGSRIALEARSHGADGDALFVRRGYKTGRAFLDMPETDFVGRIALSRCVGRTLVFVLNYGSPYLKGVAIRLNPVTHVEERIYFAEKALPRWLYSGRRAMWVIIPNEGGETDGKYLVYRYSGSKGRPSESTPADRLPVATRDLVRIE
;
A
#
# COMPACT_ATOMS: atom_id res chain seq x y z
N MET A 1 -15.35 41.79 41.83
CA MET A 1 -15.72 40.75 40.81
C MET A 1 -14.54 40.56 39.92
N ALA A 2 -13.85 39.46 40.05
CA ALA A 2 -12.67 39.12 39.23
C ALA A 2 -13.07 38.08 38.20
N THR A 3 -13.01 38.44 36.92
CA THR A 3 -13.24 37.54 35.78
C THR A 3 -11.99 36.70 35.52
N ALA A 4 -12.09 35.41 35.74
CA ALA A 4 -11.04 34.45 35.39
C ALA A 4 -11.09 34.17 33.89
N THR A 5 -10.05 34.56 33.17
CA THR A 5 -9.83 34.22 31.76
C THR A 5 -9.27 32.81 31.71
N PHE A 6 -10.05 31.85 31.24
CA PHE A 6 -9.54 30.50 30.90
C PHE A 6 -8.66 30.60 29.67
N GLY A 7 -7.35 30.47 29.88
CA GLY A 7 -6.39 30.29 28.80
C GLY A 7 -6.59 28.90 28.16
N ALA A 8 -6.91 28.90 26.88
CA ALA A 8 -6.90 27.69 26.08
C ALA A 8 -5.45 27.18 26.01
N THR A 9 -5.22 25.98 26.51
CA THR A 9 -3.97 25.24 26.35
C THR A 9 -3.77 24.98 24.86
N PRO A 10 -2.64 25.38 24.23
CA PRO A 10 -2.38 25.01 22.86
C PRO A 10 -2.29 23.49 22.80
N GLY A 11 -3.11 22.85 21.95
CA GLY A 11 -3.05 21.45 21.69
C GLY A 11 -1.62 21.07 21.27
N ILE A 12 -1.07 20.07 21.95
CA ILE A 12 0.20 19.46 21.55
C ILE A 12 -0.02 18.94 20.14
N ASP A 13 0.71 19.50 19.19
CA ASP A 13 0.72 19.06 17.80
C ASP A 13 1.16 17.58 17.79
N GLU A 14 0.25 16.64 17.57
CA GLU A 14 0.55 15.21 17.42
C GLU A 14 1.31 14.91 16.11
N ALA A 15 1.81 15.94 15.44
CA ALA A 15 2.64 15.86 14.27
C ALA A 15 3.97 15.16 14.59
N GLY A 16 4.00 13.86 14.46
CA GLY A 16 5.22 13.07 14.68
C GLY A 16 5.00 11.66 15.20
N VAL A 17 3.86 11.40 15.82
CA VAL A 17 3.51 10.07 16.34
C VAL A 17 3.02 9.16 15.24
N LEU A 18 3.61 7.95 15.14
CA LEU A 18 3.10 6.90 14.24
C LEU A 18 1.83 6.29 14.85
N ARG A 19 0.74 6.31 14.08
CA ARG A 19 -0.49 5.60 14.41
C ARG A 19 -0.63 4.34 13.54
N GLN A 20 -1.05 3.24 14.12
CA GLN A 20 -1.33 2.03 13.37
C GLN A 20 -2.64 2.19 12.59
N VAL A 21 -2.58 2.00 11.28
CA VAL A 21 -3.74 2.02 10.37
C VAL A 21 -4.35 0.63 10.27
N LEU A 22 -3.50 -0.38 10.04
CA LEU A 22 -3.91 -1.75 9.81
C LEU A 22 -2.81 -2.71 10.23
N SER A 23 -3.17 -3.93 10.64
CA SER A 23 -2.21 -5.00 10.91
C SER A 23 -2.69 -6.31 10.29
N CYS A 24 -1.84 -6.92 9.47
CA CYS A 24 -2.13 -8.14 8.72
C CYS A 24 -1.28 -9.32 9.20
N PRO A 25 -1.84 -10.55 9.25
CA PRO A 25 -1.05 -11.74 9.47
C PRO A 25 -0.21 -12.07 8.22
N LEU A 26 0.99 -12.59 8.42
CA LEU A 26 1.86 -13.11 7.36
C LEU A 26 1.85 -14.65 7.34
N ALA A 27 2.51 -15.23 6.34
CA ALA A 27 2.52 -16.68 6.14
C ALA A 27 3.22 -17.46 7.26
N ASP A 28 4.18 -16.85 7.95
CA ASP A 28 4.92 -17.42 9.08
C ASP A 28 4.25 -17.20 10.45
N GLY A 29 3.03 -16.64 10.46
CA GLY A 29 2.30 -16.31 11.69
C GLY A 29 2.71 -14.98 12.32
N SER A 30 3.76 -14.31 11.84
CA SER A 30 4.11 -12.95 12.24
C SER A 30 3.11 -11.94 11.68
N ARG A 31 3.25 -10.68 12.09
CA ARG A 31 2.37 -9.60 11.63
C ARG A 31 3.16 -8.48 10.96
N ILE A 32 2.52 -7.88 9.97
CA ILE A 32 2.97 -6.65 9.33
C ILE A 32 1.93 -5.56 9.59
N ALA A 33 2.36 -4.37 9.92
CA ALA A 33 1.47 -3.24 10.17
C ALA A 33 1.74 -2.09 9.19
N LEU A 34 0.67 -1.48 8.71
CA LEU A 34 0.69 -0.18 8.07
C LEU A 34 0.56 0.87 9.17
N GLU A 35 1.48 1.80 9.19
CA GLU A 35 1.51 2.92 10.11
C GLU A 35 1.48 4.23 9.33
N ALA A 36 0.92 5.27 9.91
CA ALA A 36 0.81 6.58 9.31
C ALA A 36 1.32 7.65 10.28
N ARG A 37 2.01 8.65 9.74
CA ARG A 37 2.38 9.88 10.42
C ARG A 37 1.62 11.03 9.78
N SER A 38 0.87 11.77 10.58
CA SER A 38 0.11 12.91 10.09
C SER A 38 1.02 14.06 9.67
N HIS A 39 0.69 14.67 8.55
CA HIS A 39 1.22 15.91 8.05
C HIS A 39 0.12 16.98 7.97
N GLY A 40 -0.83 16.93 8.88
CA GLY A 40 -1.93 17.89 8.97
C GLY A 40 -2.86 17.83 7.75
N ALA A 41 -3.12 18.96 7.13
CA ALA A 41 -4.02 19.07 5.98
C ALA A 41 -3.51 18.34 4.73
N ASP A 42 -2.21 18.13 4.60
CA ASP A 42 -1.58 17.46 3.45
C ASP A 42 -1.83 15.95 3.45
N GLY A 43 -2.20 15.38 4.59
CA GLY A 43 -2.49 13.97 4.75
C GLY A 43 -1.49 13.22 5.60
N ASP A 44 -1.20 11.98 5.23
CA ASP A 44 -0.34 11.07 5.96
C ASP A 44 0.90 10.64 5.15
N ALA A 45 2.04 10.53 5.80
CA ALA A 45 3.17 9.73 5.31
C ALA A 45 3.04 8.30 5.83
N LEU A 46 3.28 7.30 4.96
CA LEU A 46 3.08 5.90 5.29
C LEU A 46 4.37 5.17 5.62
N PHE A 47 4.27 4.28 6.59
CA PHE A 47 5.34 3.42 7.07
C PHE A 47 4.85 1.98 7.18
N VAL A 48 5.77 1.05 7.10
CA VAL A 48 5.51 -0.38 7.30
C VAL A 48 6.35 -0.86 8.46
N ARG A 49 5.70 -1.47 9.45
CA ARG A 49 6.37 -2.08 10.60
C ARG A 49 6.25 -3.60 10.55
N ARG A 50 7.38 -4.28 10.74
CA ARG A 50 7.46 -5.73 10.93
C ARG A 50 8.37 -6.02 12.12
N GLY A 51 7.83 -6.62 13.17
CA GLY A 51 8.52 -6.77 14.43
C GLY A 51 8.94 -5.41 15.01
N TYR A 52 10.24 -5.24 15.22
CA TYR A 52 10.83 -3.99 15.77
C TYR A 52 11.25 -2.99 14.68
N LYS A 53 11.19 -3.40 13.40
CA LYS A 53 11.66 -2.58 12.29
C LYS A 53 10.49 -1.83 11.68
N THR A 54 10.59 -0.51 11.67
CA THR A 54 9.71 0.39 10.94
C THR A 54 10.52 1.06 9.83
N GLY A 55 9.97 1.11 8.62
CA GLY A 55 10.58 1.74 7.48
C GLY A 55 9.55 2.44 6.61
N ARG A 56 10.01 3.26 5.66
CA ARG A 56 9.13 3.91 4.68
C ARG A 56 8.36 2.87 3.88
N ALA A 57 7.12 3.19 3.53
CA ALA A 57 6.25 2.28 2.80
C ALA A 57 6.69 2.09 1.33
N PHE A 58 7.20 3.15 0.69
CA PHE A 58 7.55 3.17 -0.73
C PHE A 58 9.06 3.14 -0.92
N LEU A 59 9.64 1.94 -0.92
CA LEU A 59 11.09 1.73 -1.06
C LEU A 59 11.57 1.76 -2.51
N ASP A 60 10.66 1.73 -3.46
CA ASP A 60 10.96 1.83 -4.89
C ASP A 60 11.31 3.27 -5.32
N MET A 61 10.93 4.25 -4.52
CA MET A 61 11.22 5.67 -4.73
C MET A 61 11.70 6.32 -3.42
N PRO A 62 12.87 5.94 -2.90
CA PRO A 62 13.33 6.32 -1.57
C PRO A 62 13.58 7.82 -1.40
N GLU A 63 13.85 8.52 -2.51
CA GLU A 63 14.09 9.98 -2.52
C GLU A 63 12.80 10.80 -2.46
N THR A 64 11.63 10.14 -2.61
CA THR A 64 10.34 10.83 -2.65
C THR A 64 9.60 10.66 -1.34
N ASP A 65 9.23 11.76 -0.71
CA ASP A 65 8.33 11.77 0.43
C ASP A 65 6.89 11.84 -0.07
N PHE A 66 6.24 10.66 -0.15
CA PHE A 66 4.83 10.59 -0.49
C PHE A 66 3.99 10.93 0.73
N VAL A 67 3.25 12.03 0.65
CA VAL A 67 2.27 12.46 1.64
C VAL A 67 0.91 12.58 0.95
N GLY A 68 -0.14 12.09 1.58
CA GLY A 68 -1.47 12.14 0.98
C GLY A 68 -2.53 11.41 1.81
N ARG A 69 -3.65 11.10 1.17
CA ARG A 69 -4.77 10.40 1.81
C ARG A 69 -4.73 8.92 1.48
N ILE A 70 -4.97 8.09 2.46
CA ILE A 70 -5.10 6.64 2.26
C ILE A 70 -6.37 6.39 1.45
N ALA A 71 -6.21 5.94 0.20
CA ALA A 71 -7.31 5.59 -0.69
C ALA A 71 -7.79 4.14 -0.48
N LEU A 72 -6.90 3.26 -0.06
CA LEU A 72 -7.17 1.86 0.24
C LEU A 72 -6.20 1.35 1.31
N SER A 73 -6.71 0.54 2.24
CA SER A 73 -5.89 -0.29 3.13
C SER A 73 -6.64 -1.58 3.46
N ARG A 74 -6.10 -2.74 3.11
CA ARG A 74 -6.76 -4.05 3.26
C ARG A 74 -5.75 -5.15 3.59
N CYS A 75 -6.21 -6.11 4.39
CA CYS A 75 -5.61 -7.45 4.46
C CYS A 75 -6.35 -8.37 3.48
N VAL A 76 -5.70 -8.77 2.43
CA VAL A 76 -6.24 -9.71 1.45
C VAL A 76 -5.59 -11.07 1.69
N GLY A 77 -6.27 -11.91 2.47
CA GLY A 77 -5.67 -13.10 3.02
C GLY A 77 -4.47 -12.76 3.93
N ARG A 78 -3.27 -13.16 3.51
CA ARG A 78 -2.00 -12.87 4.21
C ARG A 78 -1.13 -11.85 3.47
N THR A 79 -1.78 -10.95 2.74
CA THR A 79 -1.13 -9.88 1.96
C THR A 79 -1.68 -8.54 2.44
N LEU A 80 -0.80 -7.63 2.82
CA LEU A 80 -1.13 -6.24 3.10
C LEU A 80 -1.16 -5.48 1.77
N VAL A 81 -2.28 -4.84 1.45
CA VAL A 81 -2.43 -3.98 0.28
C VAL A 81 -2.87 -2.60 0.74
N PHE A 82 -2.18 -1.58 0.27
CA PHE A 82 -2.56 -0.20 0.54
C PHE A 82 -2.23 0.73 -0.62
N VAL A 83 -2.96 1.83 -0.69
CA VAL A 83 -2.86 2.83 -1.76
C VAL A 83 -2.97 4.22 -1.17
N LEU A 84 -2.10 5.11 -1.59
CA LEU A 84 -2.04 6.51 -1.23
C LEU A 84 -2.43 7.40 -2.42
N ASN A 85 -3.37 8.32 -2.20
CA ASN A 85 -3.64 9.43 -3.11
C ASN A 85 -2.84 10.65 -2.63
N TYR A 86 -1.79 10.97 -3.35
CA TYR A 86 -0.86 12.06 -3.00
C TYR A 86 -1.04 13.33 -3.86
N GLY A 87 -2.22 13.49 -4.49
CA GLY A 87 -2.57 14.67 -5.27
C GLY A 87 -2.16 14.62 -6.76
N SER A 88 -1.48 13.54 -7.19
CA SER A 88 -1.25 13.22 -8.60
C SER A 88 -2.49 12.54 -9.20
N PRO A 89 -2.68 12.54 -10.53
CA PRO A 89 -3.67 11.69 -11.17
C PRO A 89 -3.42 10.19 -10.94
N TYR A 90 -2.21 9.83 -10.54
CA TYR A 90 -1.83 8.45 -10.19
C TYR A 90 -1.94 8.21 -8.69
N LEU A 91 -2.42 7.01 -8.36
CA LEU A 91 -2.44 6.48 -7.00
C LEU A 91 -1.19 5.65 -6.79
N LYS A 92 -0.43 5.89 -5.72
CA LYS A 92 0.74 5.10 -5.37
C LYS A 92 0.38 3.96 -4.43
N GLY A 93 0.69 2.73 -4.80
CA GLY A 93 0.30 1.57 -4.01
C GLY A 93 1.38 0.52 -3.83
N VAL A 94 1.15 -0.35 -2.84
CA VAL A 94 2.02 -1.49 -2.52
C VAL A 94 1.18 -2.68 -2.11
N ALA A 95 1.56 -3.87 -2.57
CA ALA A 95 1.12 -5.15 -2.03
C ALA A 95 2.33 -5.86 -1.41
N ILE A 96 2.21 -6.30 -0.15
CA ILE A 96 3.30 -6.92 0.62
C ILE A 96 2.83 -8.25 1.19
N ARG A 97 3.58 -9.31 0.94
CA ARG A 97 3.38 -10.61 1.58
C ARG A 97 4.70 -11.26 1.95
N LEU A 98 4.62 -12.29 2.77
CA LEU A 98 5.69 -13.26 2.93
C LEU A 98 5.37 -14.46 2.04
N ASN A 99 6.30 -14.84 1.15
CA ASN A 99 6.12 -16.00 0.30
C ASN A 99 5.94 -17.26 1.16
N PRO A 100 4.87 -18.04 0.99
CA PRO A 100 4.57 -19.18 1.87
C PRO A 100 5.56 -20.35 1.75
N VAL A 101 6.39 -20.37 0.71
CA VAL A 101 7.36 -21.42 0.44
C VAL A 101 8.78 -21.00 0.80
N THR A 102 9.19 -19.82 0.35
CA THR A 102 10.57 -19.31 0.52
C THR A 102 10.75 -18.47 1.77
N HIS A 103 9.66 -18.02 2.37
CA HIS A 103 9.61 -17.08 3.51
C HIS A 103 10.32 -15.74 3.22
N VAL A 104 10.52 -15.42 1.95
CA VAL A 104 11.05 -14.13 1.50
C VAL A 104 9.90 -13.13 1.42
N GLU A 105 10.14 -11.90 1.88
CA GLU A 105 9.20 -10.81 1.72
C GLU A 105 9.15 -10.37 0.25
N GLU A 106 7.95 -10.36 -0.31
CA GLU A 106 7.65 -9.95 -1.67
C GLU A 106 6.86 -8.65 -1.63
N ARG A 107 7.28 -7.68 -2.45
CA ARG A 107 6.61 -6.39 -2.62
C ARG A 107 6.35 -6.11 -4.08
N ILE A 108 5.13 -5.71 -4.40
CA ILE A 108 4.75 -5.16 -5.70
C ILE A 108 4.40 -3.69 -5.48
N TYR A 109 5.16 -2.81 -6.11
CA TYR A 109 4.88 -1.37 -6.16
C TYR A 109 4.15 -1.05 -7.44
N PHE A 110 3.17 -0.17 -7.38
CA PHE A 110 2.43 0.29 -8.55
C PHE A 110 2.04 1.77 -8.42
N ALA A 111 1.85 2.40 -9.58
CA ALA A 111 1.33 3.76 -9.68
C ALA A 111 0.36 3.81 -10.85
N GLU A 112 -0.96 3.87 -10.55
CA GLU A 112 -2.00 3.79 -11.56
C GLU A 112 -3.16 4.75 -11.26
N LYS A 113 -3.97 5.05 -12.28
CA LYS A 113 -5.13 5.94 -12.14
C LYS A 113 -6.33 5.28 -11.46
N ALA A 114 -6.36 3.94 -11.41
CA ALA A 114 -7.42 3.17 -10.77
C ALA A 114 -6.89 2.41 -9.54
N LEU A 115 -7.80 2.06 -8.64
CA LEU A 115 -7.53 1.18 -7.51
C LEU A 115 -7.31 -0.26 -7.97
N PRO A 116 -6.45 -1.04 -7.30
CA PRO A 116 -6.28 -2.45 -7.58
C PRO A 116 -7.57 -3.21 -7.25
N ARG A 117 -8.03 -4.02 -8.20
CA ARG A 117 -9.29 -4.75 -8.06
C ARG A 117 -9.11 -6.20 -7.63
N TRP A 118 -8.04 -6.85 -8.09
CA TRP A 118 -7.78 -8.24 -7.76
C TRP A 118 -6.34 -8.48 -7.34
N LEU A 119 -6.19 -9.45 -6.44
CA LEU A 119 -4.93 -10.03 -6.04
C LEU A 119 -4.92 -11.51 -6.41
N TYR A 120 -3.86 -11.96 -7.06
CA TYR A 120 -3.47 -13.36 -7.12
C TYR A 120 -2.34 -13.59 -6.13
N SER A 121 -2.53 -14.50 -5.18
CA SER A 121 -1.53 -14.83 -4.16
C SER A 121 -1.35 -16.35 -4.11
N GLY A 122 -0.70 -16.89 -5.14
CA GLY A 122 -0.37 -18.30 -5.24
C GLY A 122 0.91 -18.67 -4.47
N ARG A 123 1.23 -19.97 -4.43
CA ARG A 123 2.42 -20.48 -3.70
C ARG A 123 3.74 -19.92 -4.22
N ARG A 124 3.85 -19.68 -5.54
CA ARG A 124 5.10 -19.25 -6.19
C ARG A 124 5.04 -17.87 -6.82
N ALA A 125 3.86 -17.27 -6.91
CA ALA A 125 3.69 -16.00 -7.58
C ALA A 125 2.68 -15.12 -6.85
N MET A 126 2.88 -13.81 -6.95
CA MET A 126 1.96 -12.78 -6.51
C MET A 126 1.75 -11.79 -7.66
N TRP A 127 0.51 -11.44 -7.93
CA TRP A 127 0.15 -10.43 -8.94
C TRP A 127 -0.90 -9.48 -8.38
N VAL A 128 -0.77 -8.22 -8.75
CA VAL A 128 -1.78 -7.18 -8.53
C VAL A 128 -2.37 -6.83 -9.89
N ILE A 129 -3.70 -6.84 -10.00
CA ILE A 129 -4.41 -6.57 -11.25
C ILE A 129 -5.25 -5.33 -11.05
N ILE A 130 -5.01 -4.34 -11.90
CA ILE A 130 -5.61 -3.01 -11.86
C ILE A 130 -6.38 -2.79 -13.14
N PRO A 131 -7.63 -2.27 -13.09
CA PRO A 131 -8.33 -1.84 -14.31
C PRO A 131 -7.54 -0.75 -15.02
N ASN A 132 -7.39 -0.86 -16.35
CA ASN A 132 -6.72 0.15 -17.15
C ASN A 132 -7.70 1.28 -17.50
N GLU A 133 -7.95 2.15 -16.55
CA GLU A 133 -8.83 3.31 -16.75
C GLU A 133 -8.12 4.52 -17.39
N GLY A 134 -6.79 4.50 -17.40
CA GLY A 134 -5.97 5.59 -17.93
C GLY A 134 -5.92 5.64 -19.46
N GLY A 135 -6.12 4.51 -20.14
CA GLY A 135 -6.08 4.41 -21.61
C GLY A 135 -4.70 4.74 -22.22
N GLU A 136 -3.64 4.74 -21.41
CA GLU A 136 -2.28 5.06 -21.88
C GLU A 136 -1.61 3.88 -22.61
N THR A 137 -2.12 2.69 -22.38
CA THR A 137 -1.68 1.46 -23.03
C THR A 137 -2.89 0.67 -23.52
N ASP A 138 -2.70 -0.21 -24.50
CA ASP A 138 -3.72 -1.16 -24.88
C ASP A 138 -4.02 -2.15 -23.74
N GLY A 139 -5.22 -2.74 -23.77
CA GLY A 139 -5.64 -3.73 -22.78
C GLY A 139 -6.61 -3.19 -21.72
N LYS A 140 -7.41 -4.11 -21.18
CA LYS A 140 -8.43 -3.80 -20.14
C LYS A 140 -7.87 -3.77 -18.73
N TYR A 141 -6.72 -4.41 -18.52
CA TYR A 141 -6.08 -4.59 -17.24
C TYR A 141 -4.58 -4.33 -17.31
N LEU A 142 -4.03 -3.88 -16.20
CA LEU A 142 -2.61 -3.78 -15.95
C LEU A 142 -2.24 -4.82 -14.90
N VAL A 143 -1.33 -5.73 -15.24
CA VAL A 143 -0.94 -6.85 -14.39
C VAL A 143 0.48 -6.62 -13.89
N TYR A 144 0.61 -6.33 -12.61
CA TYR A 144 1.88 -6.23 -11.92
C TYR A 144 2.26 -7.58 -11.34
N ARG A 145 3.46 -8.06 -11.64
CA ARG A 145 4.01 -9.33 -11.14
C ARG A 145 5.21 -9.08 -10.27
N TYR A 146 5.32 -9.85 -9.19
CA TYR A 146 6.54 -9.84 -8.40
C TYR A 146 7.69 -10.41 -9.23
N SER A 147 8.76 -9.63 -9.38
CA SER A 147 9.93 -9.98 -10.22
C SER A 147 11.17 -10.40 -9.42
N GLY A 148 11.10 -10.39 -8.09
CA GLY A 148 12.23 -10.73 -7.22
C GLY A 148 13.31 -9.67 -7.08
N SER A 149 13.20 -8.54 -7.77
CA SER A 149 14.17 -7.45 -7.70
C SER A 149 13.88 -6.51 -6.53
N LYS A 150 14.76 -6.50 -5.54
CA LYS A 150 14.68 -5.54 -4.44
C LYS A 150 14.91 -4.11 -4.94
N GLY A 151 14.01 -3.19 -4.56
CA GLY A 151 14.17 -1.76 -4.78
C GLY A 151 13.98 -1.29 -6.23
N ARG A 152 13.45 -2.13 -7.14
CA ARG A 152 13.04 -1.70 -8.48
C ARG A 152 11.53 -1.55 -8.54
N PRO A 153 11.02 -0.54 -9.27
CA PRO A 153 9.60 -0.46 -9.57
C PRO A 153 9.14 -1.74 -10.25
N SER A 154 7.96 -2.24 -9.87
CA SER A 154 7.34 -3.35 -10.57
C SER A 154 6.82 -2.86 -11.92
N GLU A 155 7.07 -3.61 -12.97
CA GLU A 155 6.57 -3.29 -14.31
C GLU A 155 5.20 -3.93 -14.52
N SER A 156 4.28 -3.16 -15.12
CA SER A 156 2.98 -3.68 -15.53
C SER A 156 3.05 -4.32 -16.92
N THR A 157 2.22 -5.31 -17.11
CA THR A 157 1.96 -5.89 -18.44
C THR A 157 0.48 -5.67 -18.77
N PRO A 158 0.15 -5.00 -19.89
CA PRO A 158 -1.23 -4.86 -20.34
C PRO A 158 -1.83 -6.22 -20.69
N ALA A 159 -3.12 -6.41 -20.43
CA ALA A 159 -3.84 -7.63 -20.75
C ALA A 159 -5.32 -7.33 -21.07
N ASP A 160 -5.86 -7.98 -22.10
CA ASP A 160 -7.28 -7.86 -22.46
C ASP A 160 -8.18 -8.77 -21.61
N ARG A 161 -7.58 -9.77 -20.99
CA ARG A 161 -8.26 -10.77 -20.15
C ARG A 161 -7.53 -10.93 -18.84
N LEU A 162 -8.27 -11.37 -17.83
CA LEU A 162 -7.65 -11.74 -16.54
C LEU A 162 -6.66 -12.90 -16.76
N PRO A 163 -5.45 -12.82 -16.17
CA PRO A 163 -4.37 -13.77 -16.44
C PRO A 163 -4.61 -15.17 -15.86
N VAL A 164 -5.57 -15.30 -14.96
CA VAL A 164 -6.00 -16.57 -14.34
C VAL A 164 -7.52 -16.58 -14.20
N ALA A 165 -8.08 -17.75 -13.91
CA ALA A 165 -9.52 -17.89 -13.67
C ALA A 165 -9.95 -17.00 -12.49
N THR A 166 -11.12 -16.38 -12.58
CA THR A 166 -11.64 -15.46 -11.55
C THR A 166 -11.71 -16.12 -10.17
N ARG A 167 -11.95 -17.44 -10.10
CA ARG A 167 -11.97 -18.21 -8.86
C ARG A 167 -10.63 -18.23 -8.10
N ASP A 168 -9.52 -17.98 -8.81
CA ASP A 168 -8.17 -17.97 -8.25
C ASP A 168 -7.75 -16.54 -7.83
N LEU A 169 -8.60 -15.56 -8.09
CA LEU A 169 -8.41 -14.16 -7.75
C LEU A 169 -9.18 -13.81 -6.49
N VAL A 170 -8.56 -13.04 -5.63
CA VAL A 170 -9.24 -12.44 -4.48
C VAL A 170 -9.54 -10.99 -4.80
N ARG A 171 -10.79 -10.60 -4.60
CA ARG A 171 -11.21 -9.20 -4.77
C ARG A 171 -10.66 -8.37 -3.63
N ILE A 172 -10.07 -7.21 -3.95
CA ILE A 172 -9.47 -6.30 -2.97
C ILE A 172 -10.50 -5.32 -2.43
N GLU A 173 -11.37 -4.80 -3.29
CA GLU A 173 -12.47 -3.88 -2.95
C GLU A 173 -13.86 -4.55 -2.96
#